data_45d517b01a3c57745c2fd11fe9628651
#
_entry.id   45d517b01a3c57745c2fd11fe9628651
#
_cell.length_a   1.000
_cell.length_b   1.000
_cell.length_c   1.000
_cell.angle_alpha   90.00
_cell.angle_beta   90.00
_cell.angle_gamma   90.00
#
_symmetry.space_group_name_H-M   'P 1'
#
loop_
_entity.id
_entity.type
_entity.pdbx_description
1 polymer ?
#
loop_
_entity_poly.entity_id
_entity_poly.type
_entity_poly.pdbx_seq_one_letter_code
_entity_poly.pdbx_strand_id
1 'polypeptide(L)'
;MDYDVLILGGGIIGCAIAYELSKYNLNIAVIEKDYDICNDTPSINTATIYDGLECEDELSSKLIRKGNLLMEEYALRFKVPYKRCGTLYIARNEIQAISIDKMYERAKAKKIDDVKLLIGKEILEYEPNIEGNIIKSIYIPNTGVISSYDLALAYGEIAFDNGVNFRLQEEVESINSINKGFKIKTSKNKFTCKIVIDTTKDKNLQLVNENNKEDDKGKYMKYVVIDKPYEKLYSNIIFDVRENERIYIRPTINNETIGAYSNYKNVHYDKVIEKIKPLTKEISENDIKVVRDWRLFDEPIIIQDDIINSGYINIKVNHYAKVTITPYLALNISKLVVEKLNCKFKKDFNDKRREYFRFKNLSNEERNKIIKLDSKYGRIICQCEKVSEGEIVDSIRRPLGARTVTGVKRRTGAGFGSCDGCYCKDKIIEILAREMDKRVTEVVNNSKDSTILLSRIKEFDEM
;
A
#
# COMPACT_ATOMS: atom_id res chain seq x y z
N MET A 1 14.94 -28.25 12.13
CA MET A 1 14.71 -26.84 11.84
C MET A 1 13.25 -26.55 12.06
N ASP A 2 12.96 -25.42 12.67
CA ASP A 2 11.58 -25.03 13.01
C ASP A 2 10.79 -24.63 11.76
N TYR A 3 11.49 -24.01 10.78
CA TYR A 3 10.89 -23.57 9.52
C TYR A 3 11.78 -23.91 8.32
N ASP A 4 11.17 -24.04 7.15
CA ASP A 4 11.92 -24.09 5.88
C ASP A 4 12.33 -22.68 5.47
N VAL A 5 11.42 -21.72 5.60
CA VAL A 5 11.62 -20.31 5.21
C VAL A 5 11.16 -19.39 6.33
N LEU A 6 12.00 -18.43 6.72
CA LEU A 6 11.63 -17.29 7.55
C LEU A 6 11.66 -16.01 6.70
N ILE A 7 10.54 -15.30 6.68
CA ILE A 7 10.40 -14.00 6.03
C ILE A 7 10.44 -12.95 7.14
N LEU A 8 11.40 -12.05 7.08
CA LEU A 8 11.54 -10.95 8.03
C LEU A 8 10.87 -9.70 7.47
N GLY A 9 9.88 -9.19 8.17
CA GLY A 9 9.04 -8.06 7.77
C GLY A 9 7.70 -8.50 7.18
N GLY A 10 6.61 -8.09 7.83
CA GLY A 10 5.22 -8.29 7.39
C GLY A 10 4.66 -7.15 6.52
N GLY A 11 5.53 -6.41 5.81
CA GLY A 11 5.14 -5.40 4.83
C GLY A 11 4.51 -6.03 3.58
N ILE A 12 4.07 -5.20 2.61
CA ILE A 12 3.42 -5.70 1.38
C ILE A 12 4.27 -6.72 0.62
N ILE A 13 5.60 -6.53 0.57
CA ILE A 13 6.52 -7.44 -0.12
C ILE A 13 6.61 -8.77 0.63
N GLY A 14 6.82 -8.73 1.95
CA GLY A 14 6.90 -9.96 2.76
C GLY A 14 5.60 -10.77 2.72
N CYS A 15 4.45 -10.12 2.79
CA CYS A 15 3.14 -10.77 2.65
C CYS A 15 2.94 -11.38 1.26
N ALA A 16 3.38 -10.69 0.18
CA ALA A 16 3.25 -11.21 -1.17
C ALA A 16 4.18 -12.43 -1.40
N ILE A 17 5.40 -12.40 -0.87
CA ILE A 17 6.31 -13.57 -0.92
C ILE A 17 5.73 -14.73 -0.11
N ALA A 18 5.17 -14.45 1.07
CA ALA A 18 4.50 -15.45 1.89
C ALA A 18 3.34 -16.11 1.14
N TYR A 19 2.53 -15.32 0.43
CA TYR A 19 1.46 -15.81 -0.43
C TYR A 19 2.00 -16.73 -1.54
N GLU A 20 3.00 -16.28 -2.30
CA GLU A 20 3.56 -17.08 -3.40
C GLU A 20 4.15 -18.40 -2.89
N LEU A 21 4.87 -18.38 -1.77
CA LEU A 21 5.47 -19.58 -1.17
C LEU A 21 4.41 -20.49 -0.51
N SER A 22 3.29 -19.95 -0.04
CA SER A 22 2.21 -20.74 0.56
C SER A 22 1.53 -21.72 -0.40
N LYS A 23 1.78 -21.56 -1.71
CA LYS A 23 1.35 -22.50 -2.76
C LYS A 23 2.09 -23.85 -2.71
N TYR A 24 3.19 -23.92 -1.97
CA TYR A 24 4.07 -25.09 -1.93
C TYR A 24 4.08 -25.73 -0.55
N ASN A 25 4.49 -27.02 -0.50
CA ASN A 25 4.63 -27.77 0.75
C ASN A 25 5.88 -27.30 1.50
N LEU A 26 5.77 -26.18 2.18
CA LEU A 26 6.80 -25.51 2.97
C LEU A 26 6.25 -25.12 4.33
N ASN A 27 7.09 -25.22 5.36
CA ASN A 27 6.83 -24.64 6.66
C ASN A 27 7.40 -23.21 6.70
N ILE A 28 6.51 -22.19 6.69
CA ILE A 28 6.87 -20.78 6.51
C ILE A 28 6.41 -19.97 7.72
N ALA A 29 7.26 -19.05 8.18
CA ALA A 29 6.78 -17.99 9.07
C ALA A 29 7.19 -16.61 8.58
N VAL A 30 6.33 -15.62 8.89
CA VAL A 30 6.59 -14.19 8.75
C VAL A 30 6.77 -13.61 10.15
N ILE A 31 7.88 -12.90 10.37
CA ILE A 31 8.19 -12.23 11.65
C ILE A 31 8.01 -10.73 11.44
N GLU A 32 7.12 -10.11 12.23
CA GLU A 32 6.79 -8.69 12.15
C GLU A 32 6.84 -8.05 13.56
N LYS A 33 7.54 -6.93 13.68
CA LYS A 33 7.69 -6.21 14.95
C LYS A 33 6.43 -5.47 15.39
N ASP A 34 5.60 -5.07 14.45
CA ASP A 34 4.39 -4.31 14.71
C ASP A 34 3.19 -5.20 15.10
N TYR A 35 2.13 -4.56 15.58
CA TYR A 35 0.86 -5.22 15.95
C TYR A 35 0.09 -5.76 14.74
N ASP A 36 0.40 -5.26 13.55
CA ASP A 36 -0.35 -5.52 12.33
C ASP A 36 0.60 -5.63 11.14
N ILE A 37 0.17 -6.36 10.12
CA ILE A 37 0.87 -6.43 8.84
C ILE A 37 0.70 -5.14 8.04
N CYS A 38 1.59 -4.90 7.08
CA CYS A 38 1.51 -3.80 6.12
C CYS A 38 1.52 -2.39 6.74
N ASN A 39 2.15 -2.25 7.89
CA ASN A 39 2.26 -0.97 8.58
C ASN A 39 3.13 0.05 7.84
N ASP A 40 3.97 -0.41 6.91
CA ASP A 40 4.80 0.39 6.02
C ASP A 40 4.07 0.91 4.77
N THR A 41 2.79 0.58 4.61
CA THR A 41 1.98 1.02 3.47
C THR A 41 1.45 2.44 3.72
N PRO A 42 1.45 3.33 2.69
CA PRO A 42 0.99 4.71 2.84
C PRO A 42 -0.39 4.85 3.50
N SER A 43 -0.59 5.93 4.24
CA SER A 43 -1.84 6.20 4.97
C SER A 43 -3.08 6.39 4.08
N ILE A 44 -2.90 6.65 2.78
CA ILE A 44 -3.98 6.61 1.81
C ILE A 44 -4.07 5.23 1.20
N ASN A 45 -5.26 4.65 1.31
CA ASN A 45 -5.56 3.34 0.75
C ASN A 45 -5.77 3.39 -0.78
N THR A 46 -4.89 4.10 -1.48
CA THR A 46 -4.88 4.17 -2.94
C THR A 46 -3.45 4.38 -3.43
N ALA A 47 -2.96 3.48 -4.24
CA ALA A 47 -1.67 3.59 -4.90
C ALA A 47 -1.84 3.74 -6.41
N THR A 48 -0.94 4.50 -7.02
CA THR A 48 -0.80 4.51 -8.47
C THR A 48 -0.10 3.25 -8.94
N ILE A 49 -0.63 2.64 -10.00
CA ILE A 49 0.00 1.55 -10.73
C ILE A 49 0.73 2.14 -11.93
N TYR A 50 2.04 2.08 -11.87
CA TYR A 50 2.96 2.70 -12.82
C TYR A 50 3.30 1.76 -13.97
N ASP A 51 3.77 2.33 -15.07
CA ASP A 51 4.19 1.62 -16.29
C ASP A 51 5.72 1.52 -16.47
N GLY A 52 6.49 2.18 -15.60
CA GLY A 52 7.94 2.20 -15.63
C GLY A 52 8.57 3.21 -16.62
N LEU A 53 7.79 4.11 -17.22
CA LEU A 53 8.30 5.14 -18.12
C LEU A 53 9.27 6.09 -17.43
N GLU A 54 8.90 6.58 -16.25
CA GLU A 54 9.67 7.56 -15.50
C GLU A 54 10.97 6.99 -14.88
N CYS A 55 11.01 5.68 -14.63
CA CYS A 55 12.14 5.05 -13.95
C CYS A 55 13.35 4.95 -14.87
N GLU A 56 14.50 5.50 -14.46
CA GLU A 56 15.73 5.47 -15.24
C GLU A 56 16.49 4.15 -15.08
N ASP A 57 16.46 3.57 -13.89
CA ASP A 57 17.07 2.26 -13.61
C ASP A 57 16.37 1.14 -14.39
N GLU A 58 17.15 0.38 -15.16
CA GLU A 58 16.60 -0.65 -16.05
C GLU A 58 15.95 -1.81 -15.28
N LEU A 59 16.56 -2.24 -14.18
CA LEU A 59 16.02 -3.31 -13.34
C LEU A 59 14.68 -2.89 -12.73
N SER A 60 14.63 -1.72 -12.11
CA SER A 60 13.42 -1.17 -11.52
C SER A 60 12.32 -0.96 -12.57
N SER A 61 12.67 -0.39 -13.73
CA SER A 61 11.75 -0.22 -14.85
C SER A 61 11.16 -1.55 -15.34
N LYS A 62 11.98 -2.59 -15.45
CA LYS A 62 11.54 -3.95 -15.82
C LYS A 62 10.59 -4.55 -14.78
N LEU A 63 10.93 -4.41 -13.49
CA LEU A 63 10.10 -4.90 -12.38
C LEU A 63 8.75 -4.19 -12.35
N ILE A 64 8.72 -2.87 -12.55
CA ILE A 64 7.49 -2.08 -12.62
C ILE A 64 6.59 -2.57 -13.76
N ARG A 65 7.13 -2.67 -14.98
CA ARG A 65 6.36 -3.12 -16.15
C ARG A 65 5.78 -4.51 -15.96
N LYS A 66 6.60 -5.46 -15.50
CA LYS A 66 6.16 -6.84 -15.25
C LYS A 66 5.14 -6.93 -14.10
N GLY A 67 5.33 -6.15 -13.04
CA GLY A 67 4.37 -6.06 -11.93
C GLY A 67 3.04 -5.45 -12.36
N ASN A 68 3.06 -4.42 -13.21
CA ASN A 68 1.86 -3.81 -13.79
C ASN A 68 1.00 -4.83 -14.55
N LEU A 69 1.62 -5.66 -15.40
CA LEU A 69 0.91 -6.69 -16.18
C LEU A 69 0.19 -7.71 -15.30
N LEU A 70 0.72 -7.99 -14.11
CA LEU A 70 0.12 -8.95 -13.18
C LEU A 70 -0.96 -8.32 -12.28
N MET A 71 -0.96 -7.00 -12.15
CA MET A 71 -1.74 -6.31 -11.13
C MET A 71 -3.25 -6.53 -11.25
N GLU A 72 -3.78 -6.48 -12.48
CA GLU A 72 -5.21 -6.66 -12.73
C GLU A 72 -5.68 -8.08 -12.38
N GLU A 73 -4.89 -9.08 -12.75
CA GLU A 73 -5.17 -10.48 -12.41
C GLU A 73 -5.25 -10.69 -10.89
N TYR A 74 -4.27 -10.16 -10.15
CA TYR A 74 -4.26 -10.28 -8.68
C TYR A 74 -5.39 -9.48 -8.03
N ALA A 75 -5.69 -8.29 -8.54
CA ALA A 75 -6.79 -7.48 -8.05
C ALA A 75 -8.14 -8.19 -8.20
N LEU A 76 -8.41 -8.77 -9.37
CA LEU A 76 -9.63 -9.54 -9.64
C LEU A 76 -9.71 -10.80 -8.76
N ARG A 77 -8.62 -11.57 -8.70
CA ARG A 77 -8.52 -12.81 -7.92
C ARG A 77 -8.81 -12.59 -6.43
N PHE A 78 -8.26 -11.50 -5.87
CA PHE A 78 -8.40 -11.18 -4.44
C PHE A 78 -9.59 -10.28 -4.12
N LYS A 79 -10.39 -9.92 -5.13
CA LYS A 79 -11.50 -8.97 -5.01
C LYS A 79 -11.04 -7.61 -4.44
N VAL A 80 -9.85 -7.16 -4.84
CA VAL A 80 -9.29 -5.87 -4.44
C VAL A 80 -9.76 -4.79 -5.40
N PRO A 81 -10.28 -3.66 -4.90
CA PRO A 81 -10.68 -2.54 -5.76
C PRO A 81 -9.51 -2.04 -6.59
N TYR A 82 -9.68 -2.06 -7.89
CA TYR A 82 -8.71 -1.65 -8.91
C TYR A 82 -9.42 -0.91 -10.04
N LYS A 83 -8.76 0.10 -10.61
CA LYS A 83 -9.26 0.84 -11.76
C LYS A 83 -8.11 1.18 -12.69
N ARG A 84 -8.16 0.70 -13.92
CA ARG A 84 -7.31 1.17 -15.01
C ARG A 84 -7.87 2.51 -15.50
N CYS A 85 -7.07 3.56 -15.44
CA CYS A 85 -7.53 4.91 -15.79
C CYS A 85 -6.61 5.64 -16.78
N GLY A 86 -5.43 5.11 -17.07
CA GLY A 86 -4.47 5.77 -17.93
C GLY A 86 -3.80 6.99 -17.28
N THR A 87 -2.73 7.47 -17.88
CA THR A 87 -2.00 8.69 -17.47
C THR A 87 -1.79 9.62 -18.64
N LEU A 88 -2.04 10.90 -18.42
CA LEU A 88 -1.68 12.02 -19.30
C LEU A 88 -0.54 12.80 -18.66
N TYR A 89 0.63 12.85 -19.32
CA TYR A 89 1.67 13.82 -19.02
C TYR A 89 1.48 15.00 -19.95
N ILE A 90 1.24 16.19 -19.40
CA ILE A 90 0.87 17.38 -20.17
C ILE A 90 1.97 18.42 -20.23
N ALA A 91 2.08 19.10 -21.36
CA ALA A 91 2.96 20.23 -21.62
C ALA A 91 2.14 21.49 -21.96
N ARG A 92 2.50 22.60 -21.28
CA ARG A 92 1.85 23.92 -21.43
C ARG A 92 2.71 24.93 -22.18
N ASN A 93 3.97 24.62 -22.43
CA ASN A 93 4.95 25.44 -23.16
C ASN A 93 5.93 24.57 -23.96
N GLU A 94 6.73 25.19 -24.82
CA GLU A 94 7.65 24.49 -25.73
C GLU A 94 8.72 23.68 -24.98
N ILE A 95 9.23 24.14 -23.84
CA ILE A 95 10.24 23.43 -23.06
C ILE A 95 9.66 22.11 -22.52
N GLN A 96 8.44 22.18 -22.00
CA GLN A 96 7.71 20.98 -21.54
C GLN A 96 7.35 20.04 -22.71
N ALA A 97 7.02 20.61 -23.89
CA ALA A 97 6.71 19.81 -25.08
C ALA A 97 7.92 19.00 -25.55
N ILE A 98 9.13 19.56 -25.50
CA ILE A 98 10.38 18.82 -25.76
C ILE A 98 10.55 17.66 -24.77
N SER A 99 10.20 17.87 -23.49
CA SER A 99 10.23 16.80 -22.50
C SER A 99 9.23 15.67 -22.81
N ILE A 100 8.04 16.01 -23.30
CA ILE A 100 7.05 15.02 -23.77
C ILE A 100 7.61 14.21 -24.94
N ASP A 101 8.28 14.83 -25.90
CA ASP A 101 8.90 14.11 -27.04
C ASP A 101 9.95 13.10 -26.56
N LYS A 102 10.83 13.53 -25.62
CA LYS A 102 11.81 12.63 -24.99
C LYS A 102 11.12 11.46 -24.25
N MET A 103 10.02 11.72 -23.54
CA MET A 103 9.26 10.68 -22.87
C MET A 103 8.64 9.69 -23.88
N TYR A 104 8.15 10.18 -25.01
CA TYR A 104 7.58 9.33 -26.06
C TYR A 104 8.63 8.42 -26.70
N GLU A 105 9.82 8.95 -27.03
CA GLU A 105 10.93 8.13 -27.55
C GLU A 105 11.42 7.12 -26.50
N ARG A 106 11.47 7.50 -25.21
CA ARG A 106 11.75 6.57 -24.11
C ARG A 106 10.71 5.47 -23.99
N ALA A 107 9.43 5.78 -24.15
CA ALA A 107 8.37 4.80 -24.12
C ALA A 107 8.52 3.76 -25.23
N LYS A 108 8.85 4.19 -26.43
CA LYS A 108 9.15 3.30 -27.58
C LYS A 108 10.36 2.41 -27.29
N ALA A 109 11.46 3.01 -26.81
CA ALA A 109 12.68 2.26 -26.47
C ALA A 109 12.43 1.18 -25.42
N LYS A 110 11.58 1.50 -24.42
CA LYS A 110 11.15 0.56 -23.36
C LYS A 110 10.06 -0.41 -23.80
N LYS A 111 9.56 -0.32 -25.05
CA LYS A 111 8.45 -1.13 -25.55
C LYS A 111 7.22 -1.08 -24.65
N ILE A 112 6.81 0.13 -24.26
CA ILE A 112 5.55 0.36 -23.56
C ILE A 112 4.46 0.45 -24.63
N ASP A 113 3.48 -0.46 -24.55
CA ASP A 113 2.48 -0.62 -25.59
C ASP A 113 1.40 0.48 -25.53
N ASP A 114 0.78 0.76 -26.69
CA ASP A 114 -0.39 1.66 -26.85
C ASP A 114 -0.19 3.11 -26.40
N VAL A 115 1.06 3.58 -26.32
CA VAL A 115 1.37 4.97 -25.97
C VAL A 115 1.01 5.88 -27.16
N LYS A 116 0.29 6.98 -26.87
CA LYS A 116 -0.14 7.96 -27.87
C LYS A 116 0.43 9.34 -27.59
N LEU A 117 0.89 10.01 -28.64
CA LEU A 117 1.22 11.41 -28.60
C LEU A 117 -0.01 12.21 -29.02
N LEU A 118 -0.48 13.16 -28.21
CA LEU A 118 -1.69 13.94 -28.44
C LEU A 118 -1.33 15.42 -28.57
N ILE A 119 -1.98 16.12 -29.49
CA ILE A 119 -1.72 17.54 -29.78
C ILE A 119 -3.03 18.35 -29.74
N GLY A 120 -2.98 19.48 -29.06
CA GLY A 120 -4.10 20.44 -29.06
C GLY A 120 -5.40 19.83 -28.55
N LYS A 121 -6.46 19.89 -29.36
CA LYS A 121 -7.82 19.48 -28.96
C LYS A 121 -7.99 17.97 -28.73
N GLU A 122 -7.14 17.14 -29.28
CA GLU A 122 -7.20 15.67 -29.07
C GLU A 122 -7.11 15.30 -27.57
N ILE A 123 -6.41 16.13 -26.78
CA ILE A 123 -6.25 15.92 -25.34
C ILE A 123 -7.59 15.96 -24.60
N LEU A 124 -8.52 16.81 -25.04
CA LEU A 124 -9.86 16.98 -24.44
C LEU A 124 -10.76 15.77 -24.69
N GLU A 125 -10.47 14.92 -25.68
CA GLU A 125 -11.20 13.66 -25.88
C GLU A 125 -10.90 12.66 -24.77
N TYR A 126 -9.67 12.72 -24.20
CA TYR A 126 -9.24 11.85 -23.10
C TYR A 126 -9.64 12.42 -21.72
N GLU A 127 -9.56 13.73 -21.56
CA GLU A 127 -9.88 14.40 -20.29
C GLU A 127 -10.57 15.75 -20.54
N PRO A 128 -11.90 15.76 -20.66
CA PRO A 128 -12.67 16.98 -20.98
C PRO A 128 -12.59 18.07 -19.89
N ASN A 129 -12.25 17.66 -18.65
CA ASN A 129 -12.23 18.56 -17.50
C ASN A 129 -10.85 19.21 -17.26
N ILE A 130 -9.89 18.96 -18.14
CA ILE A 130 -8.56 19.56 -18.00
C ILE A 130 -8.59 21.02 -18.40
N GLU A 131 -7.99 21.90 -17.62
CA GLU A 131 -7.98 23.33 -17.88
C GLU A 131 -6.64 23.88 -18.40
N GLY A 132 -6.75 25.06 -19.01
CA GLY A 132 -5.63 25.83 -19.52
C GLY A 132 -5.16 25.38 -20.90
N ASN A 133 -4.21 26.15 -21.43
CA ASN A 133 -3.63 25.85 -22.73
C ASN A 133 -2.64 24.68 -22.63
N ILE A 134 -2.97 23.53 -23.23
CA ILE A 134 -2.10 22.36 -23.30
C ILE A 134 -1.72 22.19 -24.76
N ILE A 135 -0.43 22.28 -25.06
CA ILE A 135 0.06 22.21 -26.43
C ILE A 135 0.37 20.78 -26.88
N LYS A 136 0.79 19.92 -25.92
CA LYS A 136 1.17 18.54 -26.20
C LYS A 136 0.97 17.65 -24.97
N SER A 137 0.66 16.37 -25.18
CA SER A 137 0.56 15.38 -24.14
C SER A 137 1.01 14.00 -24.64
N ILE A 138 1.47 13.15 -23.72
CA ILE A 138 1.63 11.73 -23.93
C ILE A 138 0.59 10.99 -23.08
N TYR A 139 -0.19 10.12 -23.73
CA TYR A 139 -1.17 9.26 -23.08
C TYR A 139 -0.64 7.84 -22.95
N ILE A 140 -0.72 7.29 -21.75
CA ILE A 140 -0.27 5.93 -21.41
C ILE A 140 -1.45 5.18 -20.80
N PRO A 141 -2.03 4.19 -21.53
CA PRO A 141 -3.27 3.52 -21.13
C PRO A 141 -3.09 2.55 -19.94
N ASN A 142 -1.89 1.98 -19.79
CA ASN A 142 -1.64 0.86 -18.89
C ASN A 142 -1.35 1.24 -17.44
N THR A 143 -1.72 2.43 -17.01
CA THR A 143 -1.63 2.90 -15.64
C THR A 143 -2.98 2.86 -14.93
N GLY A 144 -2.97 2.89 -13.61
CA GLY A 144 -4.21 2.80 -12.85
C GLY A 144 -4.05 3.14 -11.38
N VAL A 145 -5.10 2.86 -10.63
CA VAL A 145 -5.13 3.01 -9.16
C VAL A 145 -5.67 1.75 -8.51
N ILE A 146 -5.13 1.40 -7.34
CA ILE A 146 -5.50 0.21 -6.59
C ILE A 146 -5.62 0.51 -5.10
N SER A 147 -6.46 -0.24 -4.39
CA SER A 147 -6.50 -0.24 -2.93
C SER A 147 -5.26 -0.97 -2.38
N SER A 148 -4.23 -0.19 -2.02
CA SER A 148 -2.93 -0.75 -1.60
C SER A 148 -3.01 -1.57 -0.32
N TYR A 149 -3.82 -1.15 0.67
CA TYR A 149 -4.02 -1.92 1.89
C TYR A 149 -4.80 -3.20 1.66
N ASP A 150 -5.87 -3.15 0.85
CA ASP A 150 -6.64 -4.34 0.54
C ASP A 150 -5.79 -5.38 -0.19
N LEU A 151 -4.90 -4.95 -1.10
CA LEU A 151 -3.95 -5.83 -1.77
C LEU A 151 -2.98 -6.47 -0.77
N ALA A 152 -2.39 -5.66 0.10
CA ALA A 152 -1.41 -6.14 1.07
C ALA A 152 -2.03 -7.08 2.10
N LEU A 153 -3.24 -6.75 2.60
CA LEU A 153 -4.01 -7.60 3.49
C LEU A 153 -4.43 -8.92 2.81
N ALA A 154 -4.83 -8.86 1.53
CA ALA A 154 -5.21 -10.05 0.78
C ALA A 154 -4.07 -11.08 0.69
N TYR A 155 -2.85 -10.61 0.37
CA TYR A 155 -1.68 -11.48 0.39
C TYR A 155 -1.47 -12.15 1.76
N GLY A 156 -1.50 -11.38 2.85
CA GLY A 156 -1.30 -11.91 4.20
C GLY A 156 -2.42 -12.87 4.63
N GLU A 157 -3.69 -12.51 4.42
CA GLU A 157 -4.85 -13.33 4.79
C GLU A 157 -4.85 -14.68 4.06
N ILE A 158 -4.59 -14.69 2.75
CA ILE A 158 -4.55 -15.93 1.96
C ILE A 158 -3.34 -16.78 2.37
N ALA A 159 -2.17 -16.17 2.60
CA ALA A 159 -0.99 -16.89 3.09
C ALA A 159 -1.27 -17.56 4.44
N PHE A 160 -1.91 -16.84 5.37
CA PHE A 160 -2.31 -17.37 6.67
C PHE A 160 -3.27 -18.55 6.53
N ASP A 161 -4.30 -18.43 5.70
CA ASP A 161 -5.28 -19.49 5.45
C ASP A 161 -4.67 -20.73 4.79
N ASN A 162 -3.52 -20.57 4.14
CA ASN A 162 -2.73 -21.66 3.58
C ASN A 162 -1.58 -22.12 4.50
N GLY A 163 -1.62 -21.77 5.79
CA GLY A 163 -0.75 -22.35 6.82
C GLY A 163 0.55 -21.58 7.07
N VAL A 164 0.72 -20.37 6.53
CA VAL A 164 1.86 -19.50 6.92
C VAL A 164 1.66 -18.99 8.33
N ASN A 165 2.68 -19.10 9.17
CA ASN A 165 2.66 -18.65 10.54
C ASN A 165 3.09 -17.18 10.65
N PHE A 166 2.21 -16.29 11.11
CA PHE A 166 2.53 -14.88 11.34
C PHE A 166 2.86 -14.62 12.80
N ARG A 167 4.10 -14.20 13.07
CA ARG A 167 4.62 -13.81 14.37
C ARG A 167 4.62 -12.29 14.49
N LEU A 168 3.51 -11.74 14.96
CA LEU A 168 3.34 -10.30 15.15
C LEU A 168 3.86 -9.86 16.52
N GLN A 169 4.23 -8.58 16.66
CA GLN A 169 4.83 -8.00 17.86
C GLN A 169 6.11 -8.73 18.26
N GLU A 170 6.87 -9.19 17.28
CA GLU A 170 8.10 -9.94 17.49
C GLU A 170 9.21 -9.34 16.63
N GLU A 171 10.15 -8.65 17.27
CA GLU A 171 11.26 -7.96 16.63
C GLU A 171 12.44 -8.88 16.46
N VAL A 172 13.06 -8.89 15.27
CA VAL A 172 14.29 -9.64 15.01
C VAL A 172 15.47 -8.88 15.60
N GLU A 173 16.26 -9.54 16.45
CA GLU A 173 17.43 -8.95 17.10
C GLU A 173 18.75 -9.37 16.43
N SER A 174 18.84 -10.60 15.93
CA SER A 174 20.03 -11.07 15.23
C SER A 174 19.76 -12.24 14.28
N ILE A 175 20.59 -12.32 13.24
CA ILE A 175 20.63 -13.39 12.25
C ILE A 175 22.02 -14.01 12.31
N ASN A 176 22.11 -15.30 12.59
CA ASN A 176 23.39 -16.02 12.66
C ASN A 176 23.36 -17.20 11.71
N SER A 177 24.38 -17.31 10.86
CA SER A 177 24.57 -18.48 10.01
C SER A 177 24.94 -19.70 10.84
N ILE A 178 24.39 -20.87 10.51
CA ILE A 178 24.73 -22.18 11.09
C ILE A 178 24.99 -23.17 9.98
N ASN A 179 25.51 -24.37 10.31
CA ASN A 179 26.00 -25.35 9.31
C ASN A 179 25.02 -25.71 8.17
N LYS A 180 23.70 -25.56 8.34
CA LYS A 180 22.71 -25.87 7.30
C LYS A 180 21.56 -24.85 7.25
N GLY A 181 21.85 -23.56 7.44
CA GLY A 181 20.86 -22.50 7.41
C GLY A 181 21.13 -21.42 8.45
N PHE A 182 20.10 -20.97 9.15
CA PHE A 182 20.18 -19.81 10.04
C PHE A 182 19.52 -20.06 11.39
N LYS A 183 20.06 -19.38 12.40
CA LYS A 183 19.45 -19.20 13.71
C LYS A 183 19.07 -17.74 13.89
N ILE A 184 17.80 -17.48 14.05
CA ILE A 184 17.23 -16.16 14.24
C ILE A 184 16.88 -15.99 15.72
N LYS A 185 17.36 -14.90 16.32
CA LYS A 185 16.95 -14.46 17.66
C LYS A 185 15.99 -13.30 17.51
N THR A 186 14.87 -13.39 18.20
CA THR A 186 13.86 -12.33 18.25
C THR A 186 13.68 -11.86 19.70
N SER A 187 12.90 -10.81 19.90
CA SER A 187 12.54 -10.27 21.22
C SER A 187 11.80 -11.29 22.11
N LYS A 188 11.22 -12.35 21.54
CA LYS A 188 10.42 -13.34 22.28
C LYS A 188 10.96 -14.76 22.16
N ASN A 189 11.57 -15.12 21.03
CA ASN A 189 11.87 -16.51 20.67
C ASN A 189 13.23 -16.66 19.98
N LYS A 190 13.59 -17.92 19.71
CA LYS A 190 14.70 -18.30 18.85
C LYS A 190 14.20 -19.34 17.86
N PHE A 191 14.51 -19.16 16.58
CA PHE A 191 14.11 -20.05 15.51
C PHE A 191 15.29 -20.51 14.67
N THR A 192 15.15 -21.66 14.03
CA THR A 192 16.06 -22.16 13.02
C THR A 192 15.34 -22.34 11.70
N CYS A 193 15.99 -21.99 10.57
CA CYS A 193 15.43 -22.14 9.25
C CYS A 193 16.48 -22.45 8.19
N LYS A 194 16.04 -22.94 7.02
CA LYS A 194 16.91 -23.20 5.86
C LYS A 194 17.19 -21.94 5.07
N ILE A 195 16.17 -21.09 4.89
CA ILE A 195 16.23 -19.87 4.08
C ILE A 195 15.69 -18.69 4.90
N VAL A 196 16.37 -17.56 4.77
CA VAL A 196 15.94 -16.25 5.28
C VAL A 196 15.68 -15.32 4.11
N ILE A 197 14.51 -14.68 4.12
CA ILE A 197 14.15 -13.60 3.19
C ILE A 197 13.96 -12.34 4.02
N ASP A 198 14.91 -11.42 3.94
CA ASP A 198 14.86 -10.16 4.68
C ASP A 198 14.26 -9.07 3.80
N THR A 199 13.08 -8.59 4.19
CA THR A 199 12.37 -7.46 3.56
C THR A 199 12.31 -6.24 4.50
N THR A 200 13.07 -6.26 5.59
CA THR A 200 13.12 -5.17 6.56
C THR A 200 13.98 -4.01 6.06
N LYS A 201 13.83 -2.86 6.70
CA LYS A 201 14.70 -1.70 6.47
C LYS A 201 15.85 -1.62 7.47
N ASP A 202 15.96 -2.58 8.39
CA ASP A 202 16.93 -2.53 9.46
C ASP A 202 18.32 -2.91 8.95
N LYS A 203 19.26 -1.96 9.02
CA LYS A 203 20.65 -2.13 8.60
C LYS A 203 21.45 -2.99 9.56
N ASN A 204 21.07 -3.04 10.84
CA ASN A 204 21.79 -3.78 11.88
C ASN A 204 21.60 -5.29 11.76
N LEU A 205 20.57 -5.73 11.04
CA LEU A 205 20.28 -7.14 10.82
C LEU A 205 21.01 -7.76 9.62
N GLN A 206 21.69 -6.93 8.81
CA GLN A 206 22.30 -7.41 7.57
C GLN A 206 23.56 -8.24 7.83
N LEU A 207 23.62 -9.41 7.20
CA LEU A 207 24.82 -10.26 7.19
C LEU A 207 25.97 -9.67 6.33
N VAL A 208 25.64 -8.69 5.47
CA VAL A 208 26.60 -7.97 4.61
C VAL A 208 26.69 -6.53 5.08
N ASN A 209 27.86 -6.12 5.53
CA ASN A 209 28.13 -4.74 5.94
C ASN A 209 28.11 -3.80 4.73
N GLU A 210 27.07 -3.04 4.57
CA GLU A 210 27.04 -1.89 3.65
C GLU A 210 27.31 -0.62 4.43
N ASN A 211 28.48 0.01 4.17
CA ASN A 211 28.85 1.32 4.68
C ASN A 211 28.13 2.50 3.95
N ASN A 212 26.91 2.31 3.50
CA ASN A 212 26.17 3.37 2.84
C ASN A 212 25.48 4.26 3.87
N LYS A 213 26.03 5.47 4.06
CA LYS A 213 25.28 6.57 4.69
C LYS A 213 24.07 6.87 3.80
N GLU A 214 22.87 6.66 4.31
CA GLU A 214 21.68 7.19 3.67
C GLU A 214 21.71 8.71 3.79
N ASP A 215 21.99 9.39 2.67
CA ASP A 215 21.50 10.73 2.50
C ASP A 215 19.97 10.64 2.39
N ASP A 216 19.25 11.35 3.25
CA ASP A 216 17.79 11.44 3.21
C ASP A 216 17.35 12.24 1.96
N LYS A 217 17.44 11.61 0.78
CA LYS A 217 17.16 12.19 -0.53
C LYS A 217 15.69 12.13 -0.94
N GLY A 218 14.80 11.67 -0.05
CA GLY A 218 13.37 11.61 -0.35
C GLY A 218 12.77 13.01 -0.56
N LYS A 219 11.98 13.16 -1.65
CA LYS A 219 11.20 14.37 -1.89
C LYS A 219 10.00 14.40 -0.92
N TYR A 220 9.70 15.58 -0.38
CA TYR A 220 8.45 15.78 0.33
C TYR A 220 7.29 15.77 -0.66
N MET A 221 6.28 15.00 -0.38
CA MET A 221 5.05 15.01 -1.13
C MET A 221 3.89 15.36 -0.20
N LYS A 222 3.18 16.43 -0.54
CA LYS A 222 1.95 16.82 0.12
C LYS A 222 0.80 16.66 -0.85
N TYR A 223 -0.28 16.04 -0.38
CA TYR A 223 -1.46 15.86 -1.19
C TYR A 223 -2.73 16.22 -0.43
N VAL A 224 -3.73 16.61 -1.19
CA VAL A 224 -5.07 16.91 -0.74
C VAL A 224 -6.04 15.92 -1.38
N VAL A 225 -6.97 15.42 -0.59
CA VAL A 225 -8.10 14.63 -1.09
C VAL A 225 -9.26 15.59 -1.29
N ILE A 226 -9.76 15.67 -2.52
CA ILE A 226 -10.85 16.52 -2.94
C ILE A 226 -12.09 15.66 -3.06
N ASP A 227 -13.12 16.00 -2.31
CA ASP A 227 -14.43 15.31 -2.31
C ASP A 227 -15.50 16.26 -2.82
N LYS A 228 -15.83 16.15 -4.11
CA LYS A 228 -17.00 16.78 -4.71
C LYS A 228 -18.05 15.71 -4.98
N PRO A 229 -19.06 15.56 -4.11
CA PRO A 229 -19.91 14.36 -4.05
C PRO A 229 -20.75 14.08 -5.31
N TYR A 230 -20.85 15.00 -6.24
CA TYR A 230 -21.70 14.87 -7.44
C TYR A 230 -20.94 15.03 -8.77
N GLU A 231 -19.64 15.28 -8.73
CA GLU A 231 -18.82 15.49 -9.93
C GLU A 231 -17.67 14.48 -10.02
N LYS A 232 -17.66 13.70 -11.10
CA LYS A 232 -16.49 12.93 -11.49
C LYS A 232 -15.49 13.89 -12.11
N LEU A 233 -14.58 14.42 -11.29
CA LEU A 233 -13.65 15.46 -11.74
C LEU A 233 -12.71 14.97 -12.84
N TYR A 234 -12.13 13.76 -12.68
CA TYR A 234 -11.12 13.24 -13.61
C TYR A 234 -11.29 11.75 -13.86
N SER A 235 -11.03 11.36 -15.12
CA SER A 235 -11.01 9.96 -15.53
C SER A 235 -9.60 9.37 -15.52
N ASN A 236 -8.60 10.21 -15.79
CA ASN A 236 -7.20 9.83 -15.95
C ASN A 236 -6.32 10.38 -14.81
N ILE A 237 -5.13 9.86 -14.69
CA ILE A 237 -4.05 10.45 -13.90
C ILE A 237 -3.42 11.53 -14.77
N ILE A 238 -3.26 12.74 -14.27
CA ILE A 238 -2.70 13.88 -15.01
C ILE A 238 -1.46 14.38 -14.30
N PHE A 239 -0.32 14.37 -14.98
CA PHE A 239 0.93 14.97 -14.54
C PHE A 239 1.24 16.23 -15.34
N ASP A 240 1.48 17.34 -14.65
CA ASP A 240 2.06 18.55 -15.26
C ASP A 240 3.60 18.39 -15.28
N VAL A 241 4.19 18.33 -16.47
CA VAL A 241 5.62 18.04 -16.65
C VAL A 241 6.45 19.25 -16.26
N ARG A 242 7.28 19.13 -15.20
CA ARG A 242 8.19 20.15 -14.70
C ARG A 242 9.52 19.54 -14.25
N GLU A 243 10.61 20.28 -14.38
CA GLU A 243 11.96 19.74 -14.11
C GLU A 243 12.19 19.33 -12.66
N ASN A 244 11.78 20.14 -11.67
CA ASN A 244 12.11 19.92 -10.26
C ASN A 244 10.89 19.75 -9.35
N GLU A 245 9.71 19.82 -9.90
CA GLU A 245 8.43 19.70 -9.19
C GLU A 245 7.61 18.56 -9.78
N ARG A 246 6.91 17.86 -8.95
CA ARG A 246 5.91 16.87 -9.40
C ARG A 246 4.53 17.36 -8.99
N ILE A 247 3.72 17.68 -9.98
CA ILE A 247 2.33 18.11 -9.78
C ILE A 247 1.44 17.13 -10.51
N TYR A 248 0.47 16.60 -9.81
CA TYR A 248 -0.48 15.70 -10.45
C TYR A 248 -1.85 15.75 -9.81
N ILE A 249 -2.82 15.33 -10.61
CA ILE A 249 -4.18 15.03 -10.18
C ILE A 249 -4.50 13.61 -10.60
N ARG A 250 -5.20 12.86 -9.76
CA ARG A 250 -5.63 11.51 -10.09
C ARG A 250 -6.96 11.15 -9.43
N PRO A 251 -7.77 10.30 -10.07
CA PRO A 251 -8.92 9.71 -9.42
C PRO A 251 -8.49 8.76 -8.30
N THR A 252 -9.39 8.52 -7.35
CA THR A 252 -9.30 7.42 -6.40
C THR A 252 -10.27 6.30 -6.78
N ILE A 253 -10.16 5.18 -6.10
CA ILE A 253 -11.09 4.05 -6.23
C ILE A 253 -12.50 4.44 -5.79
N ASN A 254 -12.62 5.35 -4.84
CA ASN A 254 -13.90 5.82 -4.29
C ASN A 254 -14.52 6.99 -5.06
N ASN A 255 -14.01 7.32 -6.26
CA ASN A 255 -14.40 8.47 -7.09
C ASN A 255 -14.06 9.84 -6.49
N GLU A 256 -13.26 9.92 -5.45
CA GLU A 256 -12.63 11.14 -4.98
C GLU A 256 -11.47 11.51 -5.91
N THR A 257 -10.99 12.74 -5.80
CA THR A 257 -9.80 13.20 -6.54
C THR A 257 -8.66 13.51 -5.58
N ILE A 258 -7.46 13.08 -5.90
CA ILE A 258 -6.24 13.47 -5.18
C ILE A 258 -5.49 14.48 -6.04
N GLY A 259 -5.25 15.66 -5.46
CA GLY A 259 -4.28 16.62 -5.97
C GLY A 259 -2.98 16.54 -5.16
N ALA A 260 -1.83 16.53 -5.81
CA ALA A 260 -0.56 16.40 -5.14
C ALA A 260 0.53 17.30 -5.71
N TYR A 261 1.40 17.73 -4.81
CA TYR A 261 2.61 18.47 -5.09
C TYR A 261 3.79 17.86 -4.36
N SER A 262 4.90 17.65 -5.08
CA SER A 262 6.12 17.14 -4.50
C SER A 262 7.31 18.02 -4.85
N ASN A 263 8.14 18.29 -3.85
CA ASN A 263 9.39 19.02 -3.98
C ASN A 263 10.40 18.54 -2.92
N TYR A 264 11.66 18.99 -3.02
CA TYR A 264 12.70 18.73 -2.00
C TYR A 264 12.45 19.47 -0.68
N LYS A 265 11.62 20.53 -0.67
CA LYS A 265 11.24 21.29 0.52
C LYS A 265 9.83 20.91 0.98
N ASN A 266 9.64 20.75 2.28
CA ASN A 266 8.28 20.65 2.83
C ASN A 266 7.59 22.02 2.70
N VAL A 267 6.36 22.02 2.19
CA VAL A 267 5.57 23.23 1.94
C VAL A 267 4.25 23.17 2.69
N HIS A 268 3.62 24.31 2.95
CA HIS A 268 2.26 24.37 3.49
C HIS A 268 1.25 23.86 2.44
N TYR A 269 0.09 23.38 2.89
CA TYR A 269 -0.92 22.78 2.00
C TYR A 269 -1.51 23.80 0.99
N ASP A 270 -1.55 25.11 1.33
CA ASP A 270 -1.99 26.18 0.42
C ASP A 270 -1.16 26.19 -0.88
N LYS A 271 0.15 25.83 -0.76
CA LYS A 271 1.01 25.72 -1.94
C LYS A 271 0.58 24.57 -2.84
N VAL A 272 0.04 23.49 -2.27
CA VAL A 272 -0.50 22.37 -3.06
C VAL A 272 -1.72 22.86 -3.85
N ILE A 273 -2.64 23.58 -3.19
CA ILE A 273 -3.84 24.11 -3.81
C ILE A 273 -3.46 25.08 -4.94
N GLU A 274 -2.54 26.02 -4.68
CA GLU A 274 -2.01 26.94 -5.70
C GLU A 274 -1.46 26.20 -6.92
N LYS A 275 -0.68 25.14 -6.69
CA LYS A 275 -0.02 24.38 -7.75
C LYS A 275 -0.96 23.51 -8.58
N ILE A 276 -2.03 22.98 -7.97
CA ILE A 276 -3.01 22.14 -8.67
C ILE A 276 -4.14 22.96 -9.33
N LYS A 277 -4.38 24.21 -8.89
CA LYS A 277 -5.39 25.09 -9.50
C LYS A 277 -5.36 25.14 -11.03
N PRO A 278 -4.19 25.23 -11.69
CA PRO A 278 -4.13 25.25 -13.16
C PRO A 278 -4.60 23.94 -13.82
N LEU A 279 -4.74 22.85 -13.05
CA LEU A 279 -5.21 21.57 -13.54
C LEU A 279 -6.71 21.35 -13.31
N THR A 280 -7.36 22.20 -12.51
CA THR A 280 -8.74 21.95 -12.04
C THR A 280 -9.63 23.15 -12.28
N LYS A 281 -10.91 22.87 -12.56
CA LYS A 281 -11.98 23.88 -12.47
C LYS A 281 -12.31 24.10 -11.00
N GLU A 282 -12.26 25.36 -10.55
CA GLU A 282 -12.81 25.86 -9.29
C GLU A 282 -12.71 24.91 -8.09
N ILE A 283 -11.50 24.70 -7.58
CA ILE A 283 -11.30 24.07 -6.28
C ILE A 283 -11.26 25.16 -5.21
N SER A 284 -12.13 25.02 -4.22
CA SER A 284 -12.13 25.80 -2.98
C SER A 284 -11.55 24.97 -1.82
N GLU A 285 -11.17 25.66 -0.75
CA GLU A 285 -10.75 24.99 0.49
C GLU A 285 -11.84 24.09 1.10
N ASN A 286 -13.10 24.44 0.87
CA ASN A 286 -14.26 23.66 1.33
C ASN A 286 -14.40 22.30 0.64
N ASP A 287 -13.78 22.12 -0.52
CA ASP A 287 -13.78 20.85 -1.25
C ASP A 287 -12.70 19.88 -0.73
N ILE A 288 -11.85 20.34 0.20
CA ILE A 288 -10.74 19.53 0.72
C ILE A 288 -11.21 18.71 1.90
N LYS A 289 -11.24 17.39 1.71
CA LYS A 289 -11.59 16.42 2.74
C LYS A 289 -10.44 16.14 3.71
N VAL A 290 -9.24 15.97 3.17
CA VAL A 290 -8.06 15.52 3.94
C VAL A 290 -6.78 16.08 3.33
N VAL A 291 -5.84 16.48 4.18
CA VAL A 291 -4.45 16.80 3.82
C VAL A 291 -3.53 15.74 4.42
N ARG A 292 -2.54 15.28 3.66
CA ARG A 292 -1.54 14.29 4.11
C ARG A 292 -0.16 14.63 3.60
N ASP A 293 0.83 14.27 4.39
CA ASP A 293 2.25 14.37 4.06
C ASP A 293 2.82 12.97 3.81
N TRP A 294 3.73 12.89 2.84
CA TRP A 294 4.44 11.68 2.53
C TRP A 294 5.88 11.97 2.09
N ARG A 295 6.76 11.00 2.22
CA ARG A 295 8.09 11.03 1.62
C ARG A 295 8.09 10.12 0.40
N LEU A 296 8.41 10.70 -0.76
CA LEU A 296 8.56 9.97 -2.02
C LEU A 296 10.03 9.62 -2.21
N PHE A 297 10.31 8.34 -2.30
CA PHE A 297 11.63 7.83 -2.58
C PHE A 297 11.68 7.24 -3.99
N ASP A 298 12.81 7.42 -4.65
CA ASP A 298 13.10 6.92 -5.98
C ASP A 298 14.50 6.27 -5.98
N GLU A 299 14.70 5.37 -5.00
CA GLU A 299 15.95 4.64 -4.86
C GLU A 299 15.94 3.39 -5.72
N PRO A 300 17.11 2.96 -6.25
CA PRO A 300 17.24 1.70 -6.94
C PRO A 300 16.75 0.55 -6.08
N ILE A 301 16.09 -0.42 -6.72
CA ILE A 301 15.66 -1.64 -6.05
C ILE A 301 16.87 -2.55 -5.89
N ILE A 302 17.16 -2.95 -4.67
CA ILE A 302 18.29 -3.82 -4.37
C ILE A 302 17.75 -5.20 -4.02
N ILE A 303 18.23 -6.21 -4.76
CA ILE A 303 17.99 -7.61 -4.48
C ILE A 303 19.36 -8.26 -4.36
N GLN A 304 19.74 -8.57 -3.14
CA GLN A 304 20.97 -9.32 -2.85
C GLN A 304 20.59 -10.79 -2.67
N ASP A 305 20.83 -11.58 -3.70
CA ASP A 305 20.46 -12.98 -3.75
C ASP A 305 21.70 -13.86 -3.61
N ASP A 306 21.92 -14.37 -2.40
CA ASP A 306 22.90 -15.41 -2.11
C ASP A 306 22.22 -16.74 -1.74
N ILE A 307 21.08 -17.02 -2.36
CA ILE A 307 20.30 -18.21 -2.05
C ILE A 307 21.09 -19.50 -2.33
N ILE A 308 21.93 -19.50 -3.38
CA ILE A 308 22.69 -20.67 -3.81
C ILE A 308 23.71 -21.09 -2.75
N ASN A 309 24.48 -20.15 -2.21
CA ASN A 309 25.56 -20.44 -1.27
C ASN A 309 25.06 -20.51 0.17
N SER A 310 24.41 -19.43 0.64
CA SER A 310 24.04 -19.30 2.05
C SER A 310 22.56 -19.56 2.34
N GLY A 311 21.66 -19.36 1.37
CA GLY A 311 20.21 -19.38 1.60
C GLY A 311 19.64 -18.06 2.12
N TYR A 312 20.37 -16.95 1.95
CA TYR A 312 19.95 -15.61 2.38
C TYR A 312 19.58 -14.74 1.19
N ILE A 313 18.42 -14.08 1.28
CA ILE A 313 17.95 -13.09 0.30
C ILE A 313 17.63 -11.81 1.05
N ASN A 314 18.23 -10.69 0.64
CA ASN A 314 17.91 -9.36 1.17
C ASN A 314 17.27 -8.51 0.08
N ILE A 315 16.12 -7.90 0.39
CA ILE A 315 15.30 -7.14 -0.54
C ILE A 315 15.04 -5.75 0.04
N LYS A 316 15.63 -4.73 -0.59
CA LYS A 316 15.40 -3.33 -0.24
C LYS A 316 14.61 -2.64 -1.35
N VAL A 317 13.42 -2.19 -1.01
CA VAL A 317 12.57 -1.42 -1.93
C VAL A 317 12.12 -0.14 -1.23
N ASN A 318 12.86 0.93 -1.47
CA ASN A 318 12.49 2.29 -1.08
C ASN A 318 12.18 3.11 -2.35
N HIS A 319 11.07 2.74 -3.00
CA HIS A 319 10.73 3.22 -4.35
C HIS A 319 9.24 3.56 -4.44
N TYR A 320 8.90 4.63 -5.17
CA TYR A 320 7.51 5.11 -5.32
C TYR A 320 6.58 4.06 -5.94
N ALA A 321 7.08 3.18 -6.78
CA ALA A 321 6.32 2.12 -7.44
C ALA A 321 6.29 0.79 -6.65
N LYS A 322 6.63 0.80 -5.35
CA LYS A 322 6.70 -0.40 -4.50
C LYS A 322 5.49 -1.32 -4.65
N VAL A 323 4.28 -0.77 -4.65
CA VAL A 323 3.04 -1.56 -4.81
C VAL A 323 2.98 -2.22 -6.19
N THR A 324 3.33 -1.50 -7.25
CA THR A 324 3.32 -2.03 -8.62
C THR A 324 4.31 -3.19 -8.81
N ILE A 325 5.48 -3.09 -8.20
CA ILE A 325 6.56 -4.07 -8.33
C ILE A 325 6.23 -5.38 -7.61
N THR A 326 5.50 -5.29 -6.50
CA THR A 326 5.31 -6.38 -5.54
C THR A 326 4.88 -7.72 -6.16
N PRO A 327 3.89 -7.82 -7.07
CA PRO A 327 3.46 -9.13 -7.60
C PRO A 327 4.58 -9.87 -8.32
N TYR A 328 5.30 -9.18 -9.20
CA TYR A 328 6.34 -9.80 -9.99
C TYR A 328 7.60 -10.10 -9.19
N LEU A 329 7.96 -9.22 -8.25
CA LEU A 329 9.06 -9.45 -7.32
C LEU A 329 8.82 -10.70 -6.48
N ALA A 330 7.64 -10.81 -5.86
CA ALA A 330 7.27 -11.96 -5.04
C ALA A 330 7.29 -13.27 -5.84
N LEU A 331 6.78 -13.25 -7.07
CA LEU A 331 6.82 -14.39 -7.98
C LEU A 331 8.26 -14.84 -8.28
N ASN A 332 9.17 -13.90 -8.55
CA ASN A 332 10.56 -14.24 -8.85
C ASN A 332 11.30 -14.80 -7.63
N ILE A 333 11.14 -14.17 -6.47
CA ILE A 333 11.77 -14.65 -5.23
C ILE A 333 11.25 -16.03 -4.86
N SER A 334 9.95 -16.27 -5.01
CA SER A 334 9.38 -17.59 -4.71
C SER A 334 9.94 -18.69 -5.63
N LYS A 335 10.17 -18.40 -6.91
CA LYS A 335 10.80 -19.34 -7.84
C LYS A 335 12.20 -19.76 -7.39
N LEU A 336 13.04 -18.81 -6.98
CA LEU A 336 14.39 -19.09 -6.47
C LEU A 336 14.34 -20.04 -5.26
N VAL A 337 13.43 -19.78 -4.32
CA VAL A 337 13.25 -20.62 -3.12
C VAL A 337 12.78 -22.04 -3.48
N VAL A 338 11.79 -22.12 -4.37
CA VAL A 338 11.20 -23.40 -4.82
C VAL A 338 12.23 -24.27 -5.54
N GLU A 339 13.04 -23.67 -6.41
CA GLU A 339 14.14 -24.34 -7.10
C GLU A 339 15.20 -24.82 -6.11
N LYS A 340 15.64 -23.98 -5.17
CA LYS A 340 16.65 -24.34 -4.15
C LYS A 340 16.20 -25.48 -3.25
N LEU A 341 14.94 -25.49 -2.82
CA LEU A 341 14.39 -26.49 -1.90
C LEU A 341 13.71 -27.66 -2.62
N ASN A 342 13.61 -27.64 -3.95
CA ASN A 342 12.93 -28.65 -4.78
C ASN A 342 11.52 -28.97 -4.27
N CYS A 343 10.69 -27.91 -4.09
CA CYS A 343 9.39 -28.00 -3.44
C CYS A 343 8.30 -28.49 -4.39
N LYS A 344 7.33 -29.23 -3.84
CA LYS A 344 6.13 -29.64 -4.56
C LYS A 344 4.99 -28.70 -4.29
N PHE A 345 4.16 -28.47 -5.29
CA PHE A 345 2.94 -27.69 -5.16
C PHE A 345 1.98 -28.35 -4.16
N LYS A 346 1.31 -27.54 -3.34
CA LYS A 346 0.34 -28.00 -2.34
C LYS A 346 -0.98 -28.34 -3.02
N LYS A 347 -1.52 -29.55 -2.76
CA LYS A 347 -2.74 -30.04 -3.39
C LYS A 347 -4.01 -29.32 -2.91
N ASP A 348 -4.00 -28.85 -1.69
CA ASP A 348 -5.11 -28.20 -0.99
C ASP A 348 -4.96 -26.67 -0.91
N PHE A 349 -4.08 -26.08 -1.76
CA PHE A 349 -3.93 -24.64 -1.84
C PHE A 349 -5.23 -23.97 -2.23
N ASN A 350 -5.65 -22.99 -1.44
CA ASN A 350 -6.85 -22.19 -1.68
C ASN A 350 -6.46 -20.72 -1.86
N ASP A 351 -6.66 -20.16 -3.06
CA ASP A 351 -6.35 -18.77 -3.39
C ASP A 351 -7.51 -17.79 -3.17
N LYS A 352 -8.61 -18.27 -2.54
CA LYS A 352 -9.76 -17.45 -2.25
C LYS A 352 -9.58 -16.68 -0.95
N ARG A 353 -9.67 -15.36 -1.06
CA ARG A 353 -9.75 -14.49 0.11
C ARG A 353 -11.08 -14.67 0.81
N ARG A 354 -11.11 -14.67 2.15
CA ARG A 354 -12.34 -14.67 2.95
C ARG A 354 -13.18 -13.45 2.62
N GLU A 355 -14.47 -13.64 2.45
CA GLU A 355 -15.40 -12.55 2.18
C GLU A 355 -15.52 -11.60 3.36
N TYR A 356 -15.76 -10.34 3.07
CA TYR A 356 -16.10 -9.31 4.04
C TYR A 356 -17.18 -8.40 3.45
N PHE A 357 -18.01 -7.86 4.31
CA PHE A 357 -19.10 -6.98 3.90
C PHE A 357 -18.70 -5.52 4.07
N ARG A 358 -18.93 -4.71 3.04
CA ARG A 358 -18.88 -3.27 3.10
C ARG A 358 -20.30 -2.75 3.14
N PHE A 359 -20.82 -2.44 4.33
CA PHE A 359 -22.22 -2.07 4.56
C PHE A 359 -22.70 -0.95 3.66
N LYS A 360 -21.84 0.05 3.39
CA LYS A 360 -22.16 1.15 2.47
C LYS A 360 -22.45 0.71 1.03
N ASN A 361 -21.89 -0.41 0.58
CA ASN A 361 -22.01 -0.91 -0.78
C ASN A 361 -23.18 -1.89 -0.96
N LEU A 362 -23.81 -2.31 0.12
CA LEU A 362 -24.94 -3.24 0.10
C LEU A 362 -26.23 -2.51 -0.26
N SER A 363 -27.13 -3.19 -1.01
CA SER A 363 -28.50 -2.78 -1.20
C SER A 363 -29.28 -2.80 0.12
N ASN A 364 -30.43 -2.13 0.17
CA ASN A 364 -31.26 -2.14 1.39
C ASN A 364 -31.74 -3.53 1.78
N GLU A 365 -32.00 -4.41 0.81
CA GLU A 365 -32.36 -5.80 1.05
C GLU A 365 -31.22 -6.61 1.67
N GLU A 366 -30.00 -6.44 1.14
CA GLU A 366 -28.80 -7.08 1.66
C GLU A 366 -28.45 -6.58 3.05
N ARG A 367 -28.58 -5.24 3.29
CA ARG A 367 -28.43 -4.66 4.64
C ARG A 367 -29.39 -5.28 5.64
N ASN A 368 -30.65 -5.40 5.27
CA ASN A 368 -31.66 -6.03 6.15
C ASN A 368 -31.36 -7.51 6.41
N LYS A 369 -30.84 -8.24 5.42
CA LYS A 369 -30.45 -9.64 5.61
C LYS A 369 -29.28 -9.76 6.59
N ILE A 370 -28.22 -8.96 6.43
CA ILE A 370 -27.05 -9.05 7.31
C ILE A 370 -27.37 -8.55 8.73
N ILE A 371 -28.23 -7.54 8.90
CA ILE A 371 -28.67 -7.07 10.22
C ILE A 371 -29.47 -8.15 10.96
N LYS A 372 -30.25 -8.97 10.24
CA LYS A 372 -30.97 -10.11 10.85
C LYS A 372 -30.01 -11.21 11.30
N LEU A 373 -28.87 -11.38 10.62
CA LEU A 373 -27.81 -12.35 11.00
C LEU A 373 -26.99 -11.85 12.19
N ASP A 374 -26.59 -10.59 12.19
CA ASP A 374 -25.90 -9.93 13.30
C ASP A 374 -26.36 -8.47 13.43
N SER A 375 -27.07 -8.18 14.52
CA SER A 375 -27.63 -6.84 14.79
C SER A 375 -26.58 -5.72 14.89
N LYS A 376 -25.30 -6.05 15.09
CA LYS A 376 -24.19 -5.08 15.09
C LYS A 376 -24.01 -4.38 13.75
N TYR A 377 -24.41 -5.02 12.64
CA TYR A 377 -24.41 -4.34 11.33
C TYR A 377 -25.44 -3.22 11.22
N GLY A 378 -26.46 -3.20 12.08
CA GLY A 378 -27.43 -2.10 12.16
C GLY A 378 -26.95 -0.87 12.95
N ARG A 379 -25.80 -0.94 13.62
CA ARG A 379 -25.24 0.15 14.42
C ARG A 379 -24.13 0.86 13.65
N ILE A 380 -24.41 2.04 13.13
CA ILE A 380 -23.41 2.83 12.40
C ILE A 380 -22.50 3.54 13.41
N ILE A 381 -21.21 3.24 13.36
CA ILE A 381 -20.16 3.82 14.20
C ILE A 381 -19.53 5.03 13.51
N CYS A 382 -19.10 4.87 12.25
CA CYS A 382 -18.58 5.97 11.46
C CYS A 382 -19.65 6.50 10.50
N GLN A 383 -20.18 7.70 10.79
CA GLN A 383 -21.25 8.30 9.97
C GLN A 383 -20.73 8.77 8.60
N CYS A 384 -19.50 9.32 8.55
CA CYS A 384 -18.91 9.83 7.30
C CYS A 384 -18.74 8.70 6.28
N GLU A 385 -18.16 7.56 6.70
CA GLU A 385 -17.87 6.41 5.85
C GLU A 385 -18.95 5.32 5.91
N LYS A 386 -20.02 5.55 6.70
CA LYS A 386 -21.13 4.59 6.89
C LYS A 386 -20.67 3.20 7.31
N VAL A 387 -19.69 3.14 8.21
CA VAL A 387 -19.15 1.88 8.73
C VAL A 387 -19.92 1.44 9.98
N SER A 388 -20.36 0.20 9.97
CA SER A 388 -21.13 -0.42 11.06
C SER A 388 -20.22 -1.04 12.15
N GLU A 389 -20.77 -1.27 13.33
CA GLU A 389 -20.10 -2.03 14.40
C GLU A 389 -19.77 -3.46 13.93
N GLY A 390 -20.65 -4.09 13.16
CA GLY A 390 -20.43 -5.44 12.62
C GLY A 390 -19.17 -5.52 11.76
N GLU A 391 -18.93 -4.52 10.87
CA GLU A 391 -17.72 -4.47 10.06
C GLU A 391 -16.46 -4.30 10.91
N ILE A 392 -16.52 -3.47 11.96
CA ILE A 392 -15.39 -3.27 12.88
C ILE A 392 -15.08 -4.57 13.61
N VAL A 393 -16.08 -5.23 14.18
CA VAL A 393 -15.93 -6.50 14.88
C VAL A 393 -15.39 -7.59 13.96
N ASP A 394 -15.90 -7.70 12.73
CA ASP A 394 -15.38 -8.64 11.72
C ASP A 394 -13.89 -8.33 11.42
N SER A 395 -13.55 -7.07 11.24
CA SER A 395 -12.17 -6.67 10.97
C SER A 395 -11.18 -7.04 12.09
N ILE A 396 -11.65 -7.17 13.33
CA ILE A 396 -10.85 -7.56 14.51
C ILE A 396 -10.75 -9.09 14.62
N ARG A 397 -11.86 -9.81 14.38
CA ARG A 397 -11.96 -11.25 14.61
C ARG A 397 -11.40 -12.12 13.49
N ARG A 398 -11.26 -11.57 12.27
CA ARG A 398 -10.71 -12.35 11.16
C ARG A 398 -9.20 -12.65 11.35
N PRO A 399 -8.67 -13.65 10.62
CA PRO A 399 -7.23 -13.91 10.60
C PRO A 399 -6.43 -12.66 10.30
N LEU A 400 -5.33 -12.47 10.99
CA LEU A 400 -4.56 -11.22 10.95
C LEU A 400 -5.44 -9.98 11.15
N GLY A 401 -6.41 -10.07 12.06
CA GLY A 401 -7.35 -9.00 12.35
C GLY A 401 -6.71 -7.76 12.95
N ALA A 402 -7.43 -6.64 12.87
CA ALA A 402 -6.99 -5.36 13.45
C ALA A 402 -6.71 -5.48 14.95
N ARG A 403 -5.60 -4.90 15.39
CA ARG A 403 -5.19 -4.83 16.80
C ARG A 403 -4.98 -3.40 17.30
N THR A 404 -5.16 -2.42 16.40
CA THR A 404 -4.93 -1.00 16.64
C THR A 404 -6.05 -0.18 15.99
N VAL A 405 -6.21 1.08 16.38
CA VAL A 405 -7.19 1.98 15.77
C VAL A 405 -6.92 2.14 14.27
N THR A 406 -5.65 2.34 13.90
CA THR A 406 -5.25 2.41 12.49
C THR A 406 -5.50 1.10 11.75
N GLY A 407 -5.33 -0.05 12.40
CA GLY A 407 -5.66 -1.36 11.85
C GLY A 407 -7.15 -1.50 11.46
N VAL A 408 -8.05 -1.01 12.32
CA VAL A 408 -9.49 -0.92 12.02
C VAL A 408 -9.74 0.04 10.86
N LYS A 409 -9.15 1.25 10.92
CA LYS A 409 -9.25 2.28 9.88
C LYS A 409 -8.87 1.72 8.50
N ARG A 410 -7.77 0.99 8.40
CA ARG A 410 -7.26 0.39 7.16
C ARG A 410 -8.21 -0.66 6.58
N ARG A 411 -8.83 -1.48 7.43
CA ARG A 411 -9.72 -2.58 6.99
C ARG A 411 -11.13 -2.11 6.68
N THR A 412 -11.64 -1.12 7.40
CA THR A 412 -13.06 -0.71 7.30
C THR A 412 -13.28 0.62 6.60
N GLY A 413 -12.30 1.52 6.62
CA GLY A 413 -12.44 2.91 6.21
C GLY A 413 -12.94 3.84 7.33
N ALA A 414 -13.30 3.32 8.51
CA ALA A 414 -13.71 4.15 9.65
C ALA A 414 -12.62 5.15 10.04
N GLY A 415 -12.97 6.43 10.15
CA GLY A 415 -12.03 7.51 10.47
C GLY A 415 -11.29 8.10 9.26
N PHE A 416 -11.61 7.72 8.02
CA PHE A 416 -11.08 8.39 6.81
C PHE A 416 -11.96 9.55 6.33
N GLY A 417 -13.12 9.78 6.92
CA GLY A 417 -14.00 10.89 6.57
C GLY A 417 -13.42 12.26 6.93
N SER A 418 -14.11 13.33 6.51
CA SER A 418 -13.71 14.73 6.73
C SER A 418 -13.50 15.12 8.20
N CYS A 419 -14.14 14.41 9.15
CA CYS A 419 -13.91 14.59 10.59
C CYS A 419 -12.62 13.95 11.12
N ASP A 420 -11.83 13.28 10.27
CA ASP A 420 -10.59 12.54 10.62
C ASP A 420 -10.72 11.64 11.87
N GLY A 421 -11.91 11.06 12.05
CA GLY A 421 -12.18 10.14 13.15
C GLY A 421 -12.68 10.78 14.45
N CYS A 422 -12.86 12.10 14.53
CA CYS A 422 -13.30 12.81 15.74
C CYS A 422 -14.53 12.20 16.41
N TYR A 423 -15.52 11.74 15.62
CA TYR A 423 -16.78 11.22 16.16
C TYR A 423 -16.83 9.70 16.35
N CYS A 424 -15.89 8.96 15.79
CA CYS A 424 -15.95 7.50 15.83
C CYS A 424 -14.77 6.85 16.55
N LYS A 425 -13.68 7.58 16.83
CA LYS A 425 -12.44 7.03 17.40
C LYS A 425 -12.66 6.42 18.77
N ASP A 426 -13.40 7.09 19.64
CA ASP A 426 -13.68 6.61 21.02
C ASP A 426 -14.46 5.28 20.97
N LYS A 427 -15.50 5.20 20.14
CA LYS A 427 -16.27 3.96 19.94
C LYS A 427 -15.41 2.84 19.36
N ILE A 428 -14.49 3.15 18.44
CA ILE A 428 -13.55 2.16 17.90
C ILE A 428 -12.62 1.64 19.00
N ILE A 429 -12.13 2.52 19.90
CA ILE A 429 -11.29 2.13 21.05
C ILE A 429 -12.06 1.20 21.98
N GLU A 430 -13.32 1.52 22.31
CA GLU A 430 -14.18 0.67 23.16
C GLU A 430 -14.43 -0.70 22.53
N ILE A 431 -14.71 -0.75 21.22
CA ILE A 431 -14.90 -1.99 20.49
C ILE A 431 -13.63 -2.83 20.48
N LEU A 432 -12.47 -2.23 20.19
CA LEU A 432 -11.17 -2.89 20.24
C LEU A 432 -10.87 -3.45 21.62
N ALA A 433 -11.06 -2.65 22.66
CA ALA A 433 -10.85 -3.06 24.05
C ALA A 433 -11.72 -4.28 24.40
N ARG A 434 -13.00 -4.22 24.08
CA ARG A 434 -13.96 -5.32 24.30
C ARG A 434 -13.58 -6.60 23.53
N GLU A 435 -13.29 -6.48 22.25
CA GLU A 435 -13.01 -7.64 21.39
C GLU A 435 -11.65 -8.30 21.67
N MET A 436 -10.71 -7.54 22.24
CA MET A 436 -9.38 -8.05 22.60
C MET A 436 -9.23 -8.38 24.10
N ASP A 437 -10.27 -8.19 24.91
CA ASP A 437 -10.24 -8.35 26.36
C ASP A 437 -9.12 -7.51 27.00
N LYS A 438 -9.11 -6.20 26.69
CA LYS A 438 -8.12 -5.22 27.15
C LYS A 438 -8.80 -4.02 27.79
N ARG A 439 -8.04 -3.30 28.63
CA ARG A 439 -8.47 -1.99 29.08
C ARG A 439 -8.40 -1.00 27.93
N VAL A 440 -9.24 0.03 27.94
CA VAL A 440 -9.23 1.08 26.89
C VAL A 440 -7.88 1.83 26.83
N THR A 441 -7.16 1.93 27.95
CA THR A 441 -5.83 2.52 28.05
C THR A 441 -4.72 1.69 27.38
N GLU A 442 -4.98 0.40 27.13
CA GLU A 442 -4.04 -0.50 26.43
C GLU A 442 -4.23 -0.51 24.92
N VAL A 443 -5.28 0.16 24.42
CA VAL A 443 -5.50 0.29 22.98
C VAL A 443 -4.59 1.38 22.42
N VAL A 444 -3.82 1.02 21.41
CA VAL A 444 -2.86 1.92 20.75
C VAL A 444 -3.37 2.41 19.41
N ASN A 445 -2.85 3.54 18.96
CA ASN A 445 -3.23 4.09 17.65
C ASN A 445 -2.68 3.26 16.48
N ASN A 446 -1.38 2.96 16.48
CA ASN A 446 -0.72 2.29 15.37
C ASN A 446 0.41 1.34 15.82
N SER A 447 1.29 1.79 16.70
CA SER A 447 2.47 1.07 17.18
C SER A 447 2.46 0.97 18.70
N LYS A 448 3.41 0.21 19.27
CA LYS A 448 3.53 -0.03 20.71
C LYS A 448 3.56 1.26 21.53
N ASP A 449 4.23 2.29 21.03
CA ASP A 449 4.45 3.55 21.75
C ASP A 449 3.40 4.62 21.41
N SER A 450 2.40 4.31 20.60
CA SER A 450 1.34 5.23 20.19
C SER A 450 0.11 5.15 21.11
N THR A 451 0.30 5.32 22.41
CA THR A 451 -0.76 5.35 23.42
C THR A 451 -1.73 6.51 23.15
N ILE A 452 -3.03 6.23 23.24
CA ILE A 452 -4.09 7.22 22.98
C ILE A 452 -4.63 7.78 24.30
N LEU A 453 -4.86 6.91 25.28
CA LEU A 453 -5.41 7.24 26.58
C LEU A 453 -4.38 6.86 27.66
N LEU A 454 -3.99 7.80 28.49
CA LEU A 454 -3.03 7.57 29.57
C LEU A 454 -3.71 6.89 30.76
N SER A 455 -4.89 7.40 31.19
CA SER A 455 -5.67 6.83 32.27
C SER A 455 -7.15 7.25 32.13
N ARG A 456 -8.01 6.73 32.99
CA ARG A 456 -9.39 7.22 33.18
C ARG A 456 -9.39 8.31 34.25
N ILE A 457 -10.27 9.30 34.12
CA ILE A 457 -10.39 10.40 35.08
C ILE A 457 -10.55 9.87 36.54
N LYS A 458 -11.35 8.80 36.69
CA LYS A 458 -11.54 8.16 38.02
C LYS A 458 -10.30 7.47 38.59
N GLU A 459 -9.30 7.18 37.78
CA GLU A 459 -8.04 6.57 38.23
C GLU A 459 -7.04 7.61 38.73
N PHE A 460 -7.27 8.92 38.49
CA PHE A 460 -6.46 10.01 39.03
C PHE A 460 -6.78 10.30 40.50
N ASP A 461 -7.98 9.98 40.97
CA ASP A 461 -8.39 10.20 42.35
C ASP A 461 -7.83 9.11 43.31
N GLU A 462 -7.23 8.05 42.77
CA GLU A 462 -6.62 6.94 43.52
C GLU A 462 -5.08 6.99 43.53
N MET A 463 -4.45 7.98 42.86
CA MET A 463 -3.02 8.25 42.88
C MET A 463 -2.66 9.34 43.92
#